data_4b85b7feccd1eea0d6bd97048d514add
#
_entry.id   4b85b7feccd1eea0d6bd97048d514add
#
_cell.length_a   1.000
_cell.length_b   1.000
_cell.length_c   1.000
_cell.angle_alpha   90.00
_cell.angle_beta   90.00
_cell.angle_gamma   90.00
#
_symmetry.space_group_name_H-M   'P 1'
#
loop_
_entity.id
_entity.type
_entity.pdbx_description
1 polymer ?
#
loop_
_entity_poly.entity_id
_entity_poly.type
_entity_poly.pdbx_seq_one_letter_code
_entity_poly.pdbx_strand_id
1 'polypeptide(L)'
;MADPVLKFPAEQKGVPPATSPKKIAAEPRRRLLAGLRKYRRFLLLVVLPLAAVIGGVAFYLSGGRYVTTDDAYVGAQKVLITPDISGKIEKVVVREGQRVNEGDILFEIDPVPFRLALQQAQANLATAKTNYDTVVSDLKIYGQLGDLAQQGVELKRRDVDRKSSLVKSNVGSQLDLDNSSTGLVTASAQLELLKQKISTAKNQLLGNPDLPLEQFPPYAMAKAALDQAQRNLDHTVLRAPMNGIATQVDSIQLGRFVAAGTPVFSIIDTSKPWVDANPKESDFTYVAVGQPVTVDVDAFPDHVFKGTVGSLSPGTGAQFAILPPQNATGNFVKVVQRVPVRITFDANDKMVQKLKA
;
A
#
# COMPACT_ATOMS: atom_id res chain seq x y z
N MET A 1 -31.79 15.72 59.89
CA MET A 1 -33.21 16.12 60.04
C MET A 1 -33.90 15.51 58.81
N ALA A 2 -34.79 14.56 58.85
CA ALA A 2 -35.67 13.94 59.78
C ALA A 2 -35.94 12.50 59.29
N ASP A 3 -35.97 11.58 60.20
CA ASP A 3 -36.46 10.21 59.98
C ASP A 3 -37.97 10.15 59.69
N PRO A 4 -38.46 9.18 58.96
CA PRO A 4 -39.87 8.81 59.01
C PRO A 4 -40.08 7.45 59.63
N VAL A 5 -40.83 7.50 60.63
CA VAL A 5 -41.71 6.72 61.43
C VAL A 5 -42.35 5.47 60.72
N LEU A 6 -42.15 4.33 61.37
CA LEU A 6 -42.89 3.08 61.21
C LEU A 6 -44.34 3.20 61.73
N LYS A 7 -45.32 2.64 61.01
CA LYS A 7 -46.66 2.36 61.52
C LYS A 7 -47.10 0.95 61.16
N PHE A 8 -47.29 0.11 62.19
CA PHE A 8 -48.07 -1.10 62.17
C PHE A 8 -49.54 -0.80 62.48
N PRO A 9 -50.51 -1.56 62.00
CA PRO A 9 -51.76 -1.75 62.73
C PRO A 9 -52.03 -3.20 63.12
N ALA A 10 -52.67 -3.28 64.27
CA ALA A 10 -53.02 -4.44 65.08
C ALA A 10 -54.22 -5.23 64.57
N GLU A 11 -54.14 -6.52 64.86
CA GLU A 11 -55.07 -7.43 65.57
C GLU A 11 -56.56 -7.12 65.59
N GLN A 12 -57.38 -8.11 65.15
CA GLN A 12 -58.63 -8.41 65.83
C GLN A 12 -59.07 -9.89 65.61
N LYS A 13 -59.44 -10.42 66.76
CA LYS A 13 -59.93 -11.75 67.14
C LYS A 13 -61.30 -12.09 66.56
N GLY A 14 -61.57 -13.44 66.51
CA GLY A 14 -62.90 -13.93 66.40
C GLY A 14 -62.99 -15.48 66.25
N VAL A 15 -63.27 -16.19 67.29
CA VAL A 15 -63.53 -17.64 67.49
C VAL A 15 -64.99 -17.73 67.91
N PRO A 16 -65.72 -18.96 67.94
CA PRO A 16 -65.86 -20.17 67.15
C PRO A 16 -67.40 -20.46 66.76
N PRO A 17 -67.94 -21.62 66.65
CA PRO A 17 -67.64 -23.02 67.09
C PRO A 17 -67.95 -24.18 66.10
N ALA A 18 -67.52 -25.32 66.52
CA ALA A 18 -67.63 -26.70 66.17
C ALA A 18 -68.90 -27.26 65.51
N THR A 19 -68.74 -28.28 64.69
CA THR A 19 -69.42 -29.55 64.70
C THR A 19 -68.64 -30.61 63.90
N SER A 20 -68.41 -31.77 64.56
CA SER A 20 -68.04 -33.07 63.97
C SER A 20 -69.32 -33.87 63.68
N PRO A 21 -69.30 -35.12 63.18
CA PRO A 21 -68.34 -35.89 62.39
C PRO A 21 -68.95 -36.63 61.20
N LYS A 22 -68.18 -37.20 60.30
CA LYS A 22 -68.46 -38.52 59.71
C LYS A 22 -67.23 -39.18 59.09
N LYS A 23 -66.93 -40.34 59.62
CA LYS A 23 -66.00 -41.32 59.12
C LYS A 23 -66.43 -41.81 57.75
N ILE A 24 -65.58 -41.89 56.78
CA ILE A 24 -65.60 -42.92 55.73
C ILE A 24 -64.12 -43.32 55.50
N ALA A 25 -63.99 -44.66 55.63
CA ALA A 25 -62.70 -45.32 55.39
C ALA A 25 -62.32 -45.34 53.93
N ALA A 26 -61.06 -45.25 53.70
CA ALA A 26 -60.44 -45.78 52.52
C ALA A 26 -58.98 -46.06 52.73
N GLU A 27 -58.63 -47.17 52.40
CA GLU A 27 -57.41 -47.97 52.49
C GLU A 27 -56.17 -47.50 51.68
N PRO A 28 -55.07 -48.28 51.65
CA PRO A 28 -53.73 -47.82 52.08
C PRO A 28 -52.79 -47.66 50.89
N ARG A 29 -52.22 -46.48 50.77
CA ARG A 29 -51.09 -46.26 49.93
C ARG A 29 -49.77 -46.11 50.75
N ARG A 30 -49.56 -46.97 51.73
CA ARG A 30 -48.40 -46.90 52.63
C ARG A 30 -47.29 -47.94 52.40
N ARG A 31 -47.22 -48.61 51.22
CA ARG A 31 -46.14 -49.61 50.99
C ARG A 31 -45.05 -49.27 50.05
N LEU A 32 -45.10 -48.15 49.34
CA LEU A 32 -43.98 -47.74 48.46
C LEU A 32 -42.93 -46.79 49.09
N LEU A 33 -43.24 -46.22 50.26
CA LEU A 33 -42.32 -45.29 50.92
C LEU A 33 -41.41 -45.89 52.01
N ALA A 34 -41.63 -47.15 52.38
CA ALA A 34 -40.82 -47.81 53.41
C ALA A 34 -39.47 -48.31 52.88
N GLY A 35 -39.33 -48.59 51.61
CA GLY A 35 -38.05 -48.93 50.94
C GLY A 35 -37.08 -47.74 50.81
N LEU A 36 -37.63 -46.56 50.55
CA LEU A 36 -36.83 -45.37 50.37
C LEU A 36 -36.13 -44.88 51.67
N ARG A 37 -36.68 -45.24 52.83
CA ARG A 37 -36.14 -44.81 54.13
C ARG A 37 -34.85 -45.53 54.50
N LYS A 38 -34.69 -46.80 54.01
CA LYS A 38 -33.47 -47.61 54.27
C LYS A 38 -32.28 -47.13 53.40
N TYR A 39 -32.58 -46.64 52.17
CA TYR A 39 -31.54 -46.11 51.30
C TYR A 39 -31.34 -44.58 51.38
N ARG A 40 -32.14 -43.88 52.20
CA ARG A 40 -32.08 -42.41 52.36
C ARG A 40 -30.74 -41.93 52.90
N ARG A 41 -30.12 -42.72 53.77
CA ARG A 41 -28.76 -42.38 54.25
C ARG A 41 -27.69 -42.61 53.20
N PHE A 42 -27.83 -43.68 52.40
CA PHE A 42 -26.89 -43.94 51.30
C PHE A 42 -27.08 -42.91 50.16
N LEU A 43 -28.29 -42.53 49.82
CA LEU A 43 -28.62 -41.54 48.82
C LEU A 43 -28.08 -40.15 49.23
N LEU A 44 -28.24 -39.76 50.49
CA LEU A 44 -27.74 -38.48 51.02
C LEU A 44 -26.22 -38.47 51.26
N LEU A 45 -25.61 -39.60 51.64
CA LEU A 45 -24.21 -39.66 51.99
C LEU A 45 -23.28 -39.97 50.82
N VAL A 46 -23.77 -40.66 49.80
CA VAL A 46 -22.96 -41.10 48.66
C VAL A 46 -23.42 -40.46 47.37
N VAL A 47 -24.69 -40.52 47.03
CA VAL A 47 -25.20 -40.07 45.72
C VAL A 47 -25.19 -38.54 45.64
N LEU A 48 -25.58 -37.86 46.71
CA LEU A 48 -25.64 -36.40 46.70
C LEU A 48 -24.24 -35.74 46.62
N PRO A 49 -23.25 -36.16 47.40
CA PRO A 49 -21.89 -35.61 47.22
C PRO A 49 -21.24 -36.03 45.87
N LEU A 50 -21.52 -37.27 45.39
CA LEU A 50 -21.06 -37.70 44.09
C LEU A 50 -21.69 -36.87 42.96
N ALA A 51 -22.98 -36.59 43.03
CA ALA A 51 -23.69 -35.72 42.09
C ALA A 51 -23.15 -34.26 42.17
N ALA A 52 -22.85 -33.79 43.38
CA ALA A 52 -22.24 -32.47 43.60
C ALA A 52 -20.80 -32.39 43.01
N VAL A 53 -20.01 -33.46 43.15
CA VAL A 53 -18.67 -33.55 42.54
C VAL A 53 -18.78 -33.62 41.03
N ILE A 54 -19.66 -34.46 40.47
CA ILE A 54 -19.89 -34.57 39.04
C ILE A 54 -20.41 -33.23 38.50
N GLY A 55 -21.36 -32.58 39.16
CA GLY A 55 -21.90 -31.29 38.80
C GLY A 55 -20.82 -30.19 38.89
N GLY A 56 -20.00 -30.22 39.93
CA GLY A 56 -18.85 -29.29 40.09
C GLY A 56 -17.76 -29.48 39.04
N VAL A 57 -17.42 -30.74 38.74
CA VAL A 57 -16.49 -31.05 37.62
C VAL A 57 -17.10 -30.66 36.26
N ALA A 58 -18.37 -30.98 36.03
CA ALA A 58 -19.05 -30.57 34.80
C ALA A 58 -19.13 -29.03 34.68
N PHE A 59 -19.45 -28.33 35.76
CA PHE A 59 -19.43 -26.87 35.83
C PHE A 59 -18.02 -26.30 35.60
N TYR A 60 -16.99 -26.90 36.22
CA TYR A 60 -15.60 -26.52 36.01
C TYR A 60 -15.12 -26.75 34.57
N LEU A 61 -15.47 -27.86 33.98
CA LEU A 61 -15.14 -28.18 32.58
C LEU A 61 -16.00 -27.40 31.58
N SER A 62 -17.25 -27.02 31.94
CA SER A 62 -18.11 -26.19 31.10
C SER A 62 -17.82 -24.68 31.26
N GLY A 63 -17.20 -24.28 32.38
CA GLY A 63 -16.70 -22.94 32.57
C GLY A 63 -15.54 -22.69 31.62
N GLY A 64 -15.85 -22.30 30.35
CA GLY A 64 -14.86 -22.00 29.34
C GLY A 64 -13.81 -21.01 29.88
N ARG A 65 -12.56 -21.28 29.61
CA ARG A 65 -11.48 -20.33 29.92
C ARG A 65 -11.62 -19.17 28.95
N TYR A 66 -12.25 -18.10 29.40
CA TYR A 66 -12.33 -16.86 28.63
C TYR A 66 -11.09 -16.01 28.92
N VAL A 67 -10.45 -15.53 27.89
CA VAL A 67 -9.42 -14.50 27.96
C VAL A 67 -10.10 -13.17 27.69
N THR A 68 -10.05 -12.27 28.66
CA THR A 68 -10.63 -10.92 28.54
C THR A 68 -9.56 -9.87 28.60
N THR A 69 -9.70 -8.83 27.83
CA THR A 69 -8.85 -7.64 27.90
C THR A 69 -9.69 -6.40 27.68
N ASP A 70 -9.42 -5.37 28.46
CA ASP A 70 -9.95 -4.01 28.32
C ASP A 70 -9.02 -3.11 27.49
N ASP A 71 -7.82 -3.61 27.17
CA ASP A 71 -6.85 -2.93 26.33
C ASP A 71 -7.05 -3.38 24.86
N ALA A 72 -8.08 -2.83 24.24
CA ALA A 72 -8.44 -3.14 22.85
C ALA A 72 -8.88 -1.86 22.12
N TYR A 73 -8.40 -1.68 20.90
CA TYR A 73 -8.69 -0.50 20.09
C TYR A 73 -9.20 -0.90 18.71
N VAL A 74 -10.22 -0.17 18.24
CA VAL A 74 -10.68 -0.33 16.86
C VAL A 74 -9.67 0.35 15.95
N GLY A 75 -9.17 -0.39 14.97
CA GLY A 75 -8.27 0.08 13.93
C GLY A 75 -8.91 -0.02 12.56
N ALA A 76 -8.39 0.79 11.65
CA ALA A 76 -8.75 0.71 10.23
C ALA A 76 -7.52 0.97 9.36
N GLN A 77 -7.58 0.53 8.10
CA GLN A 77 -6.50 0.80 7.16
C GLN A 77 -6.39 2.31 6.92
N LYS A 78 -5.22 2.85 7.24
CA LYS A 78 -4.86 4.24 7.03
C LYS A 78 -3.82 4.35 5.92
N VAL A 79 -4.13 5.13 4.88
CA VAL A 79 -3.18 5.46 3.81
C VAL A 79 -2.84 6.94 3.91
N LEU A 80 -1.55 7.23 3.94
CA LEU A 80 -1.03 8.59 3.93
C LEU A 80 -0.99 9.10 2.49
N ILE A 81 -1.60 10.25 2.25
CA ILE A 81 -1.59 10.92 0.95
C ILE A 81 -0.32 11.76 0.85
N THR A 82 0.52 11.35 -0.08
CA THR A 82 1.85 11.92 -0.29
C THR A 82 1.98 12.37 -1.74
N PRO A 83 2.27 13.65 -2.04
CA PRO A 83 2.50 14.10 -3.40
C PRO A 83 3.85 13.58 -3.93
N ASP A 84 3.89 13.18 -5.19
CA ASP A 84 5.10 12.73 -5.88
C ASP A 84 5.94 13.88 -6.42
N ILE A 85 5.34 15.07 -6.52
CA ILE A 85 5.97 16.30 -7.00
C ILE A 85 5.83 17.42 -5.97
N SER A 86 6.78 18.34 -5.99
CA SER A 86 6.74 19.53 -5.13
C SER A 86 6.06 20.69 -5.86
N GLY A 87 5.22 21.45 -5.15
CA GLY A 87 4.59 22.64 -5.72
C GLY A 87 3.66 23.35 -4.77
N LYS A 88 3.07 24.43 -5.26
CA LYS A 88 2.08 25.21 -4.53
C LYS A 88 0.70 24.63 -4.76
N ILE A 89 -0.11 24.53 -3.71
CA ILE A 89 -1.50 24.06 -3.83
C ILE A 89 -2.33 25.16 -4.50
N GLU A 90 -2.92 24.83 -5.63
CA GLU A 90 -3.83 25.71 -6.38
C GLU A 90 -5.29 25.53 -5.95
N LYS A 91 -5.69 24.30 -5.65
CA LYS A 91 -7.08 23.99 -5.31
C LYS A 91 -7.16 22.81 -4.33
N VAL A 92 -8.02 22.93 -3.34
CA VAL A 92 -8.38 21.84 -2.41
C VAL A 92 -9.84 21.49 -2.67
N VAL A 93 -10.11 20.23 -3.02
CA VAL A 93 -11.46 19.76 -3.36
C VAL A 93 -12.07 19.00 -2.19
N VAL A 94 -11.28 18.22 -1.47
CA VAL A 94 -11.70 17.38 -0.35
C VAL A 94 -11.83 18.22 0.94
N ARG A 95 -12.76 17.81 1.83
CA ARG A 95 -12.97 18.42 3.14
C ARG A 95 -12.70 17.41 4.25
N GLU A 96 -12.43 17.93 5.46
CA GLU A 96 -12.29 17.08 6.65
C GLU A 96 -13.54 16.22 6.87
N GLY A 97 -13.33 14.92 7.13
CA GLY A 97 -14.41 13.96 7.34
C GLY A 97 -15.21 13.57 6.09
N GLN A 98 -14.83 14.06 4.91
CA GLN A 98 -15.53 13.73 3.67
C GLN A 98 -15.24 12.29 3.23
N ARG A 99 -16.29 11.56 2.82
CA ARG A 99 -16.14 10.27 2.16
C ARG A 99 -15.69 10.48 0.72
N VAL A 100 -14.65 9.78 0.34
CA VAL A 100 -14.06 9.79 -1.00
C VAL A 100 -14.04 8.38 -1.58
N ASN A 101 -14.17 8.28 -2.90
CA ASN A 101 -14.02 7.03 -3.63
C ASN A 101 -12.65 7.01 -4.31
N GLU A 102 -12.17 5.83 -4.64
CA GLU A 102 -10.96 5.64 -5.44
C GLU A 102 -11.06 6.44 -6.75
N GLY A 103 -10.02 7.21 -7.06
CA GLY A 103 -9.95 8.08 -8.23
C GLY A 103 -10.51 9.50 -8.03
N ASP A 104 -11.24 9.79 -6.95
CA ASP A 104 -11.73 11.14 -6.66
C ASP A 104 -10.56 12.13 -6.51
N ILE A 105 -10.75 13.35 -7.03
CA ILE A 105 -9.73 14.41 -6.91
C ILE A 105 -9.73 14.95 -5.49
N LEU A 106 -8.56 14.94 -4.87
CA LEU A 106 -8.34 15.42 -3.51
C LEU A 106 -7.91 16.88 -3.50
N PHE A 107 -6.84 17.18 -4.22
CA PHE A 107 -6.35 18.55 -4.40
C PHE A 107 -5.51 18.63 -5.68
N GLU A 108 -5.24 19.86 -6.11
CA GLU A 108 -4.49 20.16 -7.32
C GLU A 108 -3.30 21.06 -6.95
N ILE A 109 -2.13 20.72 -7.47
CA ILE A 109 -0.90 21.50 -7.41
C ILE A 109 -0.88 22.41 -8.64
N ASP A 110 -0.36 23.63 -8.55
CA ASP A 110 -0.23 24.57 -9.67
C ASP A 110 0.41 23.88 -10.90
N PRO A 111 -0.36 23.66 -11.98
CA PRO A 111 0.12 22.95 -13.15
C PRO A 111 0.95 23.81 -14.10
N VAL A 112 1.00 25.14 -13.91
CA VAL A 112 1.64 26.06 -14.87
C VAL A 112 3.11 25.74 -15.07
N PRO A 113 3.95 25.56 -14.03
CA PRO A 113 5.36 25.20 -14.22
C PRO A 113 5.54 23.88 -14.98
N PHE A 114 4.67 22.91 -14.71
CA PHE A 114 4.73 21.57 -15.33
C PHE A 114 4.28 21.59 -16.78
N ARG A 115 3.26 22.41 -17.13
CA ARG A 115 2.87 22.63 -18.53
C ARG A 115 4.00 23.27 -19.35
N LEU A 116 4.70 24.25 -18.78
CA LEU A 116 5.86 24.88 -19.43
C LEU A 116 7.00 23.88 -19.62
N ALA A 117 7.29 23.04 -18.63
CA ALA A 117 8.28 21.97 -18.72
C ALA A 117 7.90 20.95 -19.82
N LEU A 118 6.61 20.59 -19.91
CA LEU A 118 6.11 19.71 -20.96
C LEU A 118 6.30 20.32 -22.36
N GLN A 119 5.93 21.59 -22.54
CA GLN A 119 6.15 22.30 -23.81
C GLN A 119 7.63 22.35 -24.21
N GLN A 120 8.52 22.62 -23.26
CA GLN A 120 9.94 22.60 -23.49
C GLN A 120 10.43 21.20 -23.92
N ALA A 121 9.97 20.13 -23.25
CA ALA A 121 10.34 18.77 -23.61
C ALA A 121 9.80 18.37 -24.99
N GLN A 122 8.60 18.83 -25.37
CA GLN A 122 8.05 18.65 -26.72
C GLN A 122 8.91 19.32 -27.79
N ALA A 123 9.35 20.55 -27.54
CA ALA A 123 10.24 21.27 -28.46
C ALA A 123 11.60 20.57 -28.62
N ASN A 124 12.14 20.06 -27.52
CA ASN A 124 13.41 19.31 -27.53
C ASN A 124 13.27 18.01 -28.33
N LEU A 125 12.14 17.29 -28.20
CA LEU A 125 11.87 16.09 -28.98
C LEU A 125 11.78 16.40 -30.49
N ALA A 126 11.10 17.48 -30.85
CA ALA A 126 11.01 17.93 -32.25
C ALA A 126 12.40 18.26 -32.80
N THR A 127 13.24 18.95 -32.03
CA THR A 127 14.63 19.25 -32.40
C THR A 127 15.45 17.97 -32.60
N ALA A 128 15.32 17.00 -31.67
CA ALA A 128 16.05 15.74 -31.78
C ALA A 128 15.61 14.93 -33.03
N LYS A 129 14.32 14.97 -33.39
CA LYS A 129 13.82 14.37 -34.62
C LYS A 129 14.44 15.04 -35.83
N THR A 130 14.42 16.37 -35.90
CA THR A 130 15.01 17.12 -37.03
C THR A 130 16.51 16.83 -37.15
N ASN A 131 17.22 16.70 -36.04
CA ASN A 131 18.61 16.31 -36.03
C ASN A 131 18.82 14.92 -36.65
N TYR A 132 18.01 13.94 -36.28
CA TYR A 132 18.03 12.61 -36.90
C TYR A 132 17.82 12.68 -38.40
N ASP A 133 16.79 13.37 -38.85
CA ASP A 133 16.47 13.51 -40.26
C ASP A 133 17.63 14.16 -41.03
N THR A 134 18.30 15.12 -40.43
CA THR A 134 19.50 15.77 -40.98
C THR A 134 20.66 14.79 -41.13
N VAL A 135 20.96 14.01 -40.06
CA VAL A 135 22.05 13.03 -40.09
C VAL A 135 21.82 11.94 -41.12
N VAL A 136 20.59 11.46 -41.26
CA VAL A 136 20.23 10.48 -42.29
C VAL A 136 20.37 11.06 -43.69
N SER A 137 19.90 12.30 -43.91
CA SER A 137 20.05 13.01 -45.17
C SER A 137 21.51 13.25 -45.52
N ASP A 138 22.31 13.73 -44.58
CA ASP A 138 23.75 13.97 -44.76
C ASP A 138 24.50 12.70 -45.11
N LEU A 139 24.21 11.59 -44.44
CA LEU A 139 24.79 10.28 -44.75
C LEU A 139 24.53 9.87 -46.20
N LYS A 140 23.29 10.06 -46.65
CA LYS A 140 22.89 9.76 -48.04
C LYS A 140 23.62 10.64 -49.02
N ILE A 141 23.67 11.96 -48.79
CA ILE A 141 24.35 12.94 -49.65
C ILE A 141 25.88 12.68 -49.71
N TYR A 142 26.52 12.50 -48.54
CA TYR A 142 27.94 12.19 -48.51
C TYR A 142 28.27 10.86 -49.15
N GLY A 143 27.40 9.86 -49.03
CA GLY A 143 27.52 8.58 -49.73
C GLY A 143 27.58 8.80 -51.26
N GLN A 144 26.62 9.54 -51.81
CA GLN A 144 26.56 9.82 -53.27
C GLN A 144 27.80 10.64 -53.75
N LEU A 145 28.20 11.64 -52.93
CA LEU A 145 29.42 12.43 -53.24
C LEU A 145 30.68 11.58 -53.13
N GLY A 146 30.73 10.66 -52.18
CA GLY A 146 31.85 9.71 -52.01
C GLY A 146 32.02 8.80 -53.24
N ASP A 147 30.90 8.22 -53.71
CA ASP A 147 30.90 7.38 -54.91
C ASP A 147 31.37 8.17 -56.17
N LEU A 148 30.94 9.44 -56.33
CA LEU A 148 31.37 10.31 -57.39
C LEU A 148 32.86 10.66 -57.30
N ALA A 149 33.33 11.00 -56.09
CA ALA A 149 34.73 11.28 -55.83
C ALA A 149 35.63 10.04 -56.09
N GLN A 150 35.15 8.85 -55.74
CA GLN A 150 35.86 7.59 -56.02
C GLN A 150 36.04 7.38 -57.53
N GLN A 151 34.99 7.63 -58.31
CA GLN A 151 35.08 7.59 -59.82
C GLN A 151 36.09 8.64 -60.33
N GLY A 152 36.10 9.83 -59.70
CA GLY A 152 37.05 10.89 -60.04
C GLY A 152 38.52 10.47 -59.81
N VAL A 153 38.78 9.85 -58.66
CA VAL A 153 40.09 9.28 -58.34
C VAL A 153 40.54 8.25 -59.34
N GLU A 154 39.61 7.35 -59.70
CA GLU A 154 39.88 6.27 -60.68
C GLU A 154 40.24 6.82 -62.06
N LEU A 155 39.52 7.87 -62.52
CA LEU A 155 39.86 8.57 -63.77
C LEU A 155 41.25 9.22 -63.72
N LYS A 156 41.57 9.93 -62.62
CA LYS A 156 42.88 10.55 -62.43
C LYS A 156 44.00 9.52 -62.34
N ARG A 157 43.75 8.37 -61.68
CA ARG A 157 44.73 7.26 -61.62
C ARG A 157 45.06 6.73 -62.98
N ARG A 158 44.04 6.46 -63.81
CA ARG A 158 44.22 6.00 -65.22
C ARG A 158 44.98 7.02 -66.06
N ASP A 159 44.79 8.34 -65.83
CA ASP A 159 45.57 9.37 -66.51
C ASP A 159 47.04 9.35 -66.07
N VAL A 160 47.33 9.23 -64.80
CA VAL A 160 48.72 9.09 -64.28
C VAL A 160 49.37 7.83 -64.84
N ASP A 161 48.71 6.67 -64.86
CA ASP A 161 49.23 5.40 -65.37
C ASP A 161 49.57 5.53 -66.87
N ARG A 162 48.69 6.16 -67.66
CA ARG A 162 48.94 6.42 -69.09
C ARG A 162 50.12 7.33 -69.32
N LYS A 163 50.23 8.46 -68.60
CA LYS A 163 51.35 9.42 -68.73
C LYS A 163 52.68 8.82 -68.22
N SER A 164 52.65 8.03 -67.16
CA SER A 164 53.80 7.27 -66.69
C SER A 164 54.34 6.34 -67.77
N SER A 165 53.44 5.62 -68.49
CA SER A 165 53.85 4.76 -69.58
C SER A 165 54.46 5.49 -70.74
N LEU A 166 53.91 6.70 -71.10
CA LEU A 166 54.51 7.54 -72.14
C LEU A 166 55.86 8.10 -71.77
N VAL A 167 56.08 8.51 -70.55
CA VAL A 167 57.40 8.96 -70.05
C VAL A 167 58.40 7.81 -70.03
N LYS A 168 58.01 6.63 -69.61
CA LYS A 168 58.88 5.43 -69.63
C LYS A 168 59.30 5.03 -71.06
N SER A 169 58.49 5.29 -72.08
CA SER A 169 58.78 5.11 -73.49
C SER A 169 59.49 6.29 -74.13
N ASN A 170 59.97 7.29 -73.40
CA ASN A 170 60.64 8.51 -73.84
C ASN A 170 59.77 9.38 -74.77
N VAL A 171 58.44 9.29 -74.77
CA VAL A 171 57.56 10.03 -75.65
C VAL A 171 56.71 11.08 -74.86
N GLY A 172 56.68 10.98 -73.50
CA GLY A 172 55.87 11.84 -72.65
C GLY A 172 56.67 12.92 -71.93
N SER A 173 55.98 14.00 -71.48
CA SER A 173 56.57 15.08 -70.67
C SER A 173 56.51 14.69 -69.17
N GLN A 174 57.69 14.88 -68.49
CA GLN A 174 57.73 14.66 -67.03
C GLN A 174 56.88 15.71 -66.28
N LEU A 175 56.80 16.92 -66.73
CA LEU A 175 55.93 17.94 -66.18
C LEU A 175 54.48 17.57 -66.24
N ASP A 176 54.04 16.96 -67.33
CA ASP A 176 52.64 16.49 -67.45
C ASP A 176 52.33 15.33 -66.53
N LEU A 177 53.29 14.43 -66.27
CA LEU A 177 53.16 13.37 -65.28
C LEU A 177 53.06 13.96 -63.85
N ASP A 178 53.93 14.93 -63.52
CA ASP A 178 53.96 15.56 -62.18
C ASP A 178 52.62 16.34 -61.95
N ASN A 179 52.12 17.04 -62.94
CA ASN A 179 50.79 17.71 -62.88
C ASN A 179 49.65 16.71 -62.67
N SER A 180 49.67 15.59 -63.36
CA SER A 180 48.66 14.57 -63.24
C SER A 180 48.72 13.85 -61.87
N SER A 181 49.92 13.62 -61.39
CA SER A 181 50.16 13.04 -60.05
C SER A 181 49.64 13.99 -58.94
N THR A 182 49.91 15.29 -59.07
CA THR A 182 49.34 16.32 -58.16
C THR A 182 47.81 16.32 -58.23
N GLY A 183 47.23 16.19 -59.42
CA GLY A 183 45.76 16.07 -59.58
C GLY A 183 45.18 14.82 -58.95
N LEU A 184 45.91 13.70 -58.99
CA LEU A 184 45.49 12.45 -58.29
C LEU A 184 45.57 12.62 -56.76
N VAL A 185 46.61 13.21 -56.23
CA VAL A 185 46.76 13.49 -54.81
C VAL A 185 45.60 14.36 -54.32
N THR A 186 45.29 15.45 -55.05
CA THR A 186 44.16 16.33 -54.70
C THR A 186 42.81 15.59 -54.71
N ALA A 187 42.53 14.79 -55.72
CA ALA A 187 41.31 14.02 -55.81
C ALA A 187 41.21 12.95 -54.69
N SER A 188 42.33 12.32 -54.36
CA SER A 188 42.40 11.34 -53.26
C SER A 188 42.17 11.99 -51.88
N ALA A 189 42.71 13.18 -51.66
CA ALA A 189 42.48 13.97 -50.43
C ALA A 189 41.02 14.36 -50.27
N GLN A 190 40.37 14.73 -51.38
CA GLN A 190 38.94 15.05 -51.37
C GLN A 190 38.05 13.81 -51.07
N LEU A 191 38.38 12.65 -51.62
CA LEU A 191 37.70 11.40 -51.29
C LEU A 191 37.86 11.04 -49.81
N GLU A 192 39.06 11.19 -49.24
CA GLU A 192 39.29 10.87 -47.84
C GLU A 192 38.52 11.79 -46.91
N LEU A 193 38.40 13.09 -47.24
CA LEU A 193 37.55 14.01 -46.50
C LEU A 193 36.07 13.56 -46.51
N LEU A 194 35.57 13.11 -47.65
CA LEU A 194 34.19 12.58 -47.76
C LEU A 194 33.99 11.30 -46.93
N LYS A 195 34.96 10.38 -46.99
CA LYS A 195 34.95 9.16 -46.14
C LYS A 195 34.89 9.48 -44.66
N GLN A 196 35.66 10.49 -44.23
CA GLN A 196 35.63 10.96 -42.83
C GLN A 196 34.21 11.49 -42.47
N LYS A 197 33.59 12.28 -43.35
CA LYS A 197 32.22 12.79 -43.10
C LYS A 197 31.19 11.66 -43.05
N ILE A 198 31.29 10.67 -43.95
CA ILE A 198 30.46 9.44 -43.92
C ILE A 198 30.62 8.67 -42.58
N SER A 199 31.89 8.50 -42.17
CA SER A 199 32.18 7.82 -40.90
C SER A 199 31.61 8.58 -39.70
N THR A 200 31.73 9.90 -39.68
CA THR A 200 31.14 10.73 -38.62
C THR A 200 29.61 10.59 -38.57
N ALA A 201 28.96 10.69 -39.71
CA ALA A 201 27.50 10.53 -39.78
C ALA A 201 27.05 9.11 -39.39
N LYS A 202 27.76 8.05 -39.80
CA LYS A 202 27.53 6.67 -39.37
C LYS A 202 27.70 6.50 -37.87
N ASN A 203 28.76 7.10 -37.28
CA ASN A 203 29.01 7.02 -35.83
C ASN A 203 27.87 7.67 -35.03
N GLN A 204 27.29 8.78 -35.52
CA GLN A 204 26.11 9.39 -34.92
C GLN A 204 24.88 8.45 -34.95
N LEU A 205 24.80 7.57 -35.96
CA LEU A 205 23.79 6.51 -36.09
C LEU A 205 24.28 5.18 -35.48
N LEU A 206 25.17 5.19 -34.50
CA LEU A 206 25.72 4.01 -33.81
C LEU A 206 26.30 2.97 -34.78
N GLY A 207 26.82 3.40 -35.93
CA GLY A 207 27.37 2.53 -36.96
C GLY A 207 26.30 1.86 -37.87
N ASN A 208 25.04 2.03 -37.59
CA ASN A 208 23.95 1.48 -38.38
C ASN A 208 23.29 2.56 -39.25
N PRO A 209 23.47 2.55 -40.58
CA PRO A 209 22.86 3.52 -41.48
C PRO A 209 21.31 3.55 -41.47
N ASP A 210 20.72 2.41 -41.11
CA ASP A 210 19.25 2.21 -41.06
C ASP A 210 18.74 2.22 -39.64
N LEU A 211 19.45 2.91 -38.71
CA LEU A 211 19.05 3.01 -37.29
C LEU A 211 17.64 3.60 -37.20
N PRO A 212 16.68 2.92 -36.53
CA PRO A 212 15.35 3.49 -36.27
C PRO A 212 15.43 4.75 -35.42
N LEU A 213 14.52 5.71 -35.68
CA LEU A 213 14.45 6.97 -34.94
C LEU A 213 14.41 6.78 -33.41
N GLU A 214 13.65 5.77 -32.92
CA GLU A 214 13.48 5.46 -31.51
C GLU A 214 14.78 5.03 -30.83
N GLN A 215 15.74 4.49 -31.60
CA GLN A 215 17.04 4.05 -31.12
C GLN A 215 18.11 5.14 -31.24
N PHE A 216 17.80 6.26 -31.89
CA PHE A 216 18.72 7.39 -31.98
C PHE A 216 18.88 8.04 -30.60
N PRO A 217 20.11 8.07 -30.01
CA PRO A 217 20.26 8.44 -28.61
C PRO A 217 19.69 9.82 -28.24
N PRO A 218 19.91 10.89 -29.05
CA PRO A 218 19.30 12.19 -28.73
C PRO A 218 17.78 12.17 -28.71
N TYR A 219 17.16 11.42 -29.61
CA TYR A 219 15.70 11.27 -29.65
C TYR A 219 15.17 10.46 -28.47
N ALA A 220 15.81 9.33 -28.14
CA ALA A 220 15.44 8.52 -27.00
C ALA A 220 15.54 9.29 -25.66
N MET A 221 16.59 10.09 -25.49
CA MET A 221 16.74 10.97 -24.34
C MET A 221 15.66 12.05 -24.27
N ALA A 222 15.38 12.70 -25.39
CA ALA A 222 14.34 13.73 -25.45
C ALA A 222 12.94 13.14 -25.21
N LYS A 223 12.66 11.93 -25.71
CA LYS A 223 11.41 11.20 -25.44
C LYS A 223 11.26 10.85 -23.97
N ALA A 224 12.31 10.34 -23.33
CA ALA A 224 12.28 10.06 -21.90
C ALA A 224 12.03 11.33 -21.06
N ALA A 225 12.62 12.46 -21.45
CA ALA A 225 12.38 13.75 -20.81
C ALA A 225 10.92 14.23 -21.01
N LEU A 226 10.34 14.00 -22.19
CA LEU A 226 8.94 14.29 -22.46
C LEU A 226 8.00 13.45 -21.60
N ASP A 227 8.23 12.13 -21.52
CA ASP A 227 7.44 11.20 -20.72
C ASP A 227 7.52 11.57 -19.24
N GLN A 228 8.69 12.01 -18.76
CA GLN A 228 8.85 12.49 -17.38
C GLN A 228 8.07 13.79 -17.13
N ALA A 229 8.14 14.75 -18.06
CA ALA A 229 7.41 16.02 -17.94
C ALA A 229 5.89 15.80 -17.96
N GLN A 230 5.41 14.89 -18.82
CA GLN A 230 4.01 14.50 -18.88
C GLN A 230 3.55 13.87 -17.56
N ARG A 231 4.30 12.90 -17.03
CA ARG A 231 4.01 12.27 -15.74
C ARG A 231 3.97 13.29 -14.61
N ASN A 232 4.91 14.23 -14.57
CA ASN A 232 4.91 15.27 -13.55
C ASN A 232 3.67 16.17 -13.66
N LEU A 233 3.19 16.46 -14.87
CA LEU A 233 1.95 17.20 -15.07
C LEU A 233 0.74 16.39 -14.62
N ASP A 234 0.69 15.11 -14.91
CA ASP A 234 -0.41 14.24 -14.48
C ASP A 234 -0.47 14.14 -12.95
N HIS A 235 0.69 14.15 -12.27
CA HIS A 235 0.82 14.12 -10.81
C HIS A 235 0.48 15.47 -10.14
N THR A 236 0.17 16.54 -10.90
CA THR A 236 -0.37 17.77 -10.32
C THR A 236 -1.77 17.58 -9.74
N VAL A 237 -2.52 16.59 -10.20
CA VAL A 237 -3.85 16.25 -9.73
C VAL A 237 -3.76 15.01 -8.84
N LEU A 238 -3.81 15.21 -7.53
CA LEU A 238 -3.78 14.10 -6.59
C LEU A 238 -5.16 13.49 -6.43
N ARG A 239 -5.20 12.16 -6.57
CA ARG A 239 -6.43 11.37 -6.48
C ARG A 239 -6.39 10.41 -5.31
N ALA A 240 -7.57 10.03 -4.83
CA ALA A 240 -7.72 9.03 -3.77
C ALA A 240 -7.27 7.65 -4.28
N PRO A 241 -6.33 6.98 -3.58
CA PRO A 241 -5.87 5.65 -3.97
C PRO A 241 -6.83 4.53 -3.54
N MET A 242 -7.81 4.84 -2.69
CA MET A 242 -8.81 3.90 -2.17
C MET A 242 -10.05 4.63 -1.69
N ASN A 243 -11.13 3.86 -1.47
CA ASN A 243 -12.33 4.37 -0.82
C ASN A 243 -12.07 4.59 0.67
N GLY A 244 -12.61 5.69 1.24
CA GLY A 244 -12.45 5.95 2.67
C GLY A 244 -12.97 7.31 3.10
N ILE A 245 -12.53 7.73 4.28
CA ILE A 245 -12.82 9.06 4.85
C ILE A 245 -11.51 9.83 4.95
N ALA A 246 -11.49 11.03 4.39
CA ALA A 246 -10.32 11.92 4.47
C ALA A 246 -10.23 12.54 5.88
N THR A 247 -9.05 12.50 6.47
CA THR A 247 -8.76 13.03 7.82
C THR A 247 -7.50 13.86 7.84
N GLN A 248 -7.45 14.86 8.71
CA GLN A 248 -6.33 15.81 8.85
C GLN A 248 -6.15 16.71 7.60
N VAL A 249 -7.26 16.97 6.88
CA VAL A 249 -7.27 17.78 5.66
C VAL A 249 -6.96 19.26 5.95
N ASP A 250 -7.23 19.76 7.15
CA ASP A 250 -6.95 21.15 7.54
C ASP A 250 -5.44 21.50 7.47
N SER A 251 -4.59 20.48 7.39
CA SER A 251 -3.16 20.67 7.13
C SER A 251 -2.86 21.17 5.72
N ILE A 252 -3.82 21.04 4.78
CA ILE A 252 -3.69 21.53 3.41
C ILE A 252 -4.46 22.81 3.24
N GLN A 253 -3.74 23.88 2.94
CA GLN A 253 -4.35 25.18 2.68
C GLN A 253 -4.02 25.68 1.28
N LEU A 254 -4.95 26.41 0.67
CA LEU A 254 -4.75 27.06 -0.60
C LEU A 254 -3.49 27.94 -0.55
N GLY A 255 -2.63 27.80 -1.53
CA GLY A 255 -1.39 28.55 -1.60
C GLY A 255 -0.23 28.00 -0.77
N ARG A 256 -0.42 26.95 0.05
CA ARG A 256 0.66 26.28 0.77
C ARG A 256 1.57 25.54 -0.22
N PHE A 257 2.87 25.55 0.05
CA PHE A 257 3.84 24.74 -0.69
C PHE A 257 3.94 23.34 -0.05
N VAL A 258 3.85 22.30 -0.87
CA VAL A 258 4.05 20.89 -0.47
C VAL A 258 5.32 20.35 -1.12
N ALA A 259 6.03 19.51 -0.39
CA ALA A 259 7.24 18.86 -0.88
C ALA A 259 6.92 17.41 -1.28
N ALA A 260 7.53 16.94 -2.37
CA ALA A 260 7.45 15.55 -2.78
C ALA A 260 7.90 14.61 -1.64
N GLY A 261 7.23 13.49 -1.48
CA GLY A 261 7.54 12.50 -0.45
C GLY A 261 7.07 12.87 0.97
N THR A 262 6.45 14.03 1.18
CA THR A 262 5.97 14.45 2.50
C THR A 262 4.47 14.18 2.60
N PRO A 263 4.01 13.36 3.57
CA PRO A 263 2.58 13.13 3.78
C PRO A 263 1.88 14.43 4.15
N VAL A 264 0.71 14.66 3.57
CA VAL A 264 -0.07 15.89 3.78
C VAL A 264 -1.33 15.65 4.60
N PHE A 265 -2.01 14.52 4.40
CA PHE A 265 -3.17 14.08 5.18
C PHE A 265 -3.36 12.57 4.99
N SER A 266 -4.45 12.00 5.49
CA SER A 266 -4.68 10.56 5.39
C SER A 266 -6.11 10.22 4.98
N ILE A 267 -6.27 9.06 4.36
CA ILE A 267 -7.56 8.42 4.09
C ILE A 267 -7.65 7.16 4.94
N ILE A 268 -8.76 6.99 5.65
CA ILE A 268 -9.05 5.85 6.49
C ILE A 268 -10.15 5.02 5.82
N ASP A 269 -9.87 3.76 5.55
CA ASP A 269 -10.87 2.81 5.05
C ASP A 269 -11.74 2.31 6.23
N THR A 270 -12.98 2.72 6.24
CA THR A 270 -13.95 2.30 7.26
C THR A 270 -14.74 1.05 6.85
N SER A 271 -14.46 0.45 5.70
CA SER A 271 -15.21 -0.72 5.20
C SER A 271 -14.82 -2.02 5.90
N LYS A 272 -13.59 -2.12 6.39
CA LYS A 272 -13.03 -3.31 7.03
C LYS A 272 -12.25 -2.95 8.31
N PRO A 273 -12.94 -2.43 9.33
CA PRO A 273 -12.28 -2.19 10.61
C PRO A 273 -11.89 -3.52 11.26
N TRP A 274 -10.90 -3.47 12.14
CA TRP A 274 -10.50 -4.59 13.00
C TRP A 274 -10.33 -4.10 14.43
N VAL A 275 -10.08 -5.03 15.35
CA VAL A 275 -9.70 -4.70 16.71
C VAL A 275 -8.29 -5.22 16.97
N ASP A 276 -7.41 -4.36 17.43
CA ASP A 276 -6.12 -4.74 17.98
C ASP A 276 -6.29 -4.83 19.51
N ALA A 277 -6.39 -6.07 20.01
CA ALA A 277 -6.56 -6.39 21.42
C ALA A 277 -5.21 -6.84 22.02
N ASN A 278 -4.93 -6.40 23.24
CA ASN A 278 -3.66 -6.67 23.93
C ASN A 278 -3.88 -7.48 25.20
N PRO A 279 -4.20 -8.79 25.12
CA PRO A 279 -4.28 -9.66 26.28
C PRO A 279 -2.90 -9.81 26.96
N LYS A 280 -2.92 -10.25 28.24
CA LYS A 280 -1.70 -10.55 28.97
C LYS A 280 -1.01 -11.78 28.39
N GLU A 281 0.31 -11.79 28.38
CA GLU A 281 1.13 -12.93 27.93
C GLU A 281 0.78 -14.23 28.67
N SER A 282 0.44 -14.13 29.96
CA SER A 282 0.01 -15.29 30.78
C SER A 282 -1.22 -16.01 30.23
N ASP A 283 -2.09 -15.27 29.54
CA ASP A 283 -3.37 -15.77 29.06
C ASP A 283 -3.28 -16.20 27.58
N PHE A 284 -2.16 -15.86 26.94
CA PHE A 284 -1.94 -16.09 25.50
C PHE A 284 -1.93 -17.57 25.10
N THR A 285 -1.58 -18.47 26.05
CA THR A 285 -1.58 -19.93 25.85
C THR A 285 -2.93 -20.46 25.38
N TYR A 286 -4.01 -19.75 25.67
CA TYR A 286 -5.39 -20.16 25.34
C TYR A 286 -5.96 -19.43 24.13
N VAL A 287 -5.19 -18.60 23.46
CA VAL A 287 -5.60 -17.82 22.30
C VAL A 287 -5.08 -18.49 21.03
N ALA A 288 -5.94 -18.81 20.08
CA ALA A 288 -5.58 -19.39 18.79
C ALA A 288 -6.31 -18.69 17.64
N VAL A 289 -5.65 -18.65 16.48
CA VAL A 289 -6.26 -18.09 15.25
C VAL A 289 -7.52 -18.85 14.89
N GLY A 290 -8.56 -18.12 14.51
CA GLY A 290 -9.88 -18.67 14.16
C GLY A 290 -10.85 -18.84 15.31
N GLN A 291 -10.44 -18.57 16.57
CA GLN A 291 -11.36 -18.60 17.70
C GLN A 291 -12.40 -17.48 17.62
N PRO A 292 -13.67 -17.75 17.98
CA PRO A 292 -14.70 -16.72 18.05
C PRO A 292 -14.44 -15.79 19.23
N VAL A 293 -14.67 -14.51 19.01
CA VAL A 293 -14.48 -13.43 20.00
C VAL A 293 -15.73 -12.56 20.02
N THR A 294 -16.11 -12.10 21.20
CA THR A 294 -17.09 -11.03 21.39
C THR A 294 -16.37 -9.75 21.75
N VAL A 295 -16.76 -8.67 21.13
CA VAL A 295 -16.19 -7.33 21.33
C VAL A 295 -17.30 -6.41 21.78
N ASP A 296 -17.17 -5.84 22.97
CA ASP A 296 -18.02 -4.79 23.50
C ASP A 296 -17.38 -3.45 23.19
N VAL A 297 -18.11 -2.55 22.55
CA VAL A 297 -17.60 -1.22 22.17
C VAL A 297 -18.38 -0.17 22.95
N ASP A 298 -17.69 0.67 23.72
CA ASP A 298 -18.28 1.66 24.61
C ASP A 298 -19.24 2.64 23.89
N ALA A 299 -18.97 2.93 22.61
CA ALA A 299 -19.84 3.77 21.79
C ALA A 299 -21.17 3.09 21.41
N PHE A 300 -21.31 1.77 21.60
CA PHE A 300 -22.49 0.98 21.24
C PHE A 300 -22.82 -0.03 22.36
N PRO A 301 -23.24 0.44 23.54
CA PRO A 301 -23.43 -0.42 24.72
C PRO A 301 -24.53 -1.47 24.56
N ASP A 302 -25.47 -1.25 23.64
CA ASP A 302 -26.57 -2.18 23.38
C ASP A 302 -26.25 -3.21 22.27
N HIS A 303 -25.01 -3.25 21.77
CA HIS A 303 -24.64 -4.15 20.67
C HIS A 303 -23.32 -4.86 20.92
N VAL A 304 -23.35 -6.17 20.97
CA VAL A 304 -22.17 -7.03 21.08
C VAL A 304 -21.71 -7.44 19.68
N PHE A 305 -20.53 -6.99 19.31
CA PHE A 305 -19.93 -7.32 18.02
C PHE A 305 -19.30 -8.72 18.09
N LYS A 306 -19.50 -9.50 17.03
CA LYS A 306 -18.87 -10.81 16.87
C LYS A 306 -17.67 -10.70 15.92
N GLY A 307 -16.63 -11.42 16.26
CA GLY A 307 -15.43 -11.48 15.45
C GLY A 307 -14.68 -12.80 15.62
N THR A 308 -13.60 -12.92 14.93
CA THR A 308 -12.69 -14.06 15.01
C THR A 308 -11.25 -13.56 15.16
N VAL A 309 -10.42 -14.32 15.87
CA VAL A 309 -8.99 -14.07 15.95
C VAL A 309 -8.38 -14.24 14.57
N GLY A 310 -7.97 -13.15 13.94
CA GLY A 310 -7.40 -13.14 12.59
C GLY A 310 -5.90 -13.45 12.59
N SER A 311 -5.15 -12.83 13.50
CA SER A 311 -3.71 -13.06 13.62
C SER A 311 -3.21 -12.78 15.03
N LEU A 312 -2.10 -13.42 15.36
CA LEU A 312 -1.38 -13.28 16.61
C LEU A 312 -0.01 -12.68 16.33
N SER A 313 0.40 -11.71 17.16
CA SER A 313 1.77 -11.18 17.06
C SER A 313 2.78 -12.23 17.52
N PRO A 314 3.94 -12.39 16.86
CA PRO A 314 4.97 -13.35 17.26
C PRO A 314 5.77 -12.92 18.50
N GLY A 315 5.50 -11.74 19.06
CA GLY A 315 6.19 -11.20 20.23
C GLY A 315 5.38 -10.15 20.96
N THR A 316 5.90 -9.73 22.12
CA THR A 316 5.26 -8.71 22.95
C THR A 316 5.40 -7.31 22.38
N GLY A 317 4.46 -6.42 22.66
CA GLY A 317 4.50 -5.04 22.19
C GLY A 317 5.78 -4.28 22.59
N ALA A 318 6.39 -4.66 23.72
CA ALA A 318 7.64 -4.06 24.17
C ALA A 318 8.86 -4.40 23.29
N GLN A 319 8.86 -5.56 22.63
CA GLN A 319 9.94 -5.96 21.71
C GLN A 319 9.88 -5.25 20.36
N PHE A 320 8.68 -4.83 19.93
CA PHE A 320 8.48 -4.13 18.67
C PHE A 320 8.41 -2.60 18.84
N ALA A 321 8.52 -2.09 20.06
CA ALA A 321 8.57 -0.65 20.29
C ALA A 321 9.88 -0.07 19.74
N ILE A 322 9.78 1.05 19.00
CA ILE A 322 10.94 1.78 18.43
C ILE A 322 11.90 2.24 19.54
N LEU A 323 11.37 2.49 20.75
CA LEU A 323 12.11 2.80 21.95
C LEU A 323 11.67 1.81 23.05
N PRO A 324 12.35 0.66 23.20
CA PRO A 324 12.05 -0.26 24.30
C PRO A 324 12.26 0.45 25.64
N PRO A 325 11.40 0.25 26.64
CA PRO A 325 11.57 0.83 27.96
C PRO A 325 12.85 0.29 28.58
N GLN A 326 13.89 1.13 28.65
CA GLN A 326 15.13 0.79 29.32
C GLN A 326 15.01 1.15 30.81
N ASN A 327 15.07 0.14 31.69
CA ASN A 327 15.18 0.35 33.11
C ASN A 327 16.60 0.80 33.46
N ALA A 328 16.83 2.12 33.47
CA ALA A 328 18.13 2.73 33.74
C ALA A 328 18.61 2.57 35.19
N THR A 329 17.77 2.03 36.11
CA THR A 329 18.03 2.03 37.57
C THR A 329 18.30 0.65 38.19
N GLY A 330 18.47 -0.41 37.36
CA GLY A 330 18.88 -1.72 37.88
C GLY A 330 17.84 -2.50 38.69
N ASN A 331 16.67 -1.94 38.96
CA ASN A 331 15.57 -2.64 39.64
C ASN A 331 14.67 -3.29 38.57
N PHE A 332 14.79 -4.60 38.39
CA PHE A 332 13.92 -5.39 37.53
C PHE A 332 12.55 -5.57 38.18
N VAL A 333 11.60 -4.73 37.86
CA VAL A 333 10.20 -5.00 38.15
C VAL A 333 9.65 -5.89 37.03
N LYS A 334 9.16 -7.08 37.35
CA LYS A 334 8.48 -7.96 36.39
C LYS A 334 7.15 -7.32 35.99
N VAL A 335 7.16 -6.63 34.86
CA VAL A 335 5.94 -6.08 34.25
C VAL A 335 5.32 -7.17 33.38
N VAL A 336 4.03 -7.44 33.58
CA VAL A 336 3.28 -8.37 32.74
C VAL A 336 3.26 -7.81 31.30
N GLN A 337 3.81 -8.56 30.37
CA GLN A 337 3.86 -8.20 28.97
C GLN A 337 2.48 -8.43 28.29
N ARG A 338 2.18 -7.64 27.28
CA ARG A 338 0.97 -7.79 26.46
C ARG A 338 1.34 -8.20 25.03
N VAL A 339 0.56 -9.07 24.45
CA VAL A 339 0.77 -9.59 23.09
C VAL A 339 -0.36 -9.12 22.20
N PRO A 340 -0.08 -8.34 21.14
CA PRO A 340 -1.11 -7.88 20.22
C PRO A 340 -1.80 -9.03 19.48
N VAL A 341 -3.11 -9.02 19.49
CA VAL A 341 -3.99 -9.96 18.80
C VAL A 341 -4.92 -9.16 17.90
N ARG A 342 -4.93 -9.46 16.62
CA ARG A 342 -5.85 -8.83 15.68
C ARG A 342 -7.11 -9.65 15.56
N ILE A 343 -8.24 -8.99 15.79
CA ILE A 343 -9.58 -9.56 15.69
C ILE A 343 -10.27 -8.96 14.47
N THR A 344 -10.79 -9.81 13.60
CA THR A 344 -11.60 -9.39 12.45
C THR A 344 -13.07 -9.53 12.80
N PHE A 345 -13.86 -8.51 12.51
CA PHE A 345 -15.29 -8.53 12.71
C PHE A 345 -16.00 -9.45 11.70
N ASP A 346 -17.18 -9.94 12.07
CA ASP A 346 -18.05 -10.66 11.14
C ASP A 346 -18.54 -9.71 10.05
N ALA A 347 -18.31 -10.10 8.80
CA ALA A 347 -18.69 -9.31 7.63
C ALA A 347 -20.22 -9.13 7.47
N ASN A 348 -21.01 -9.95 8.12
CA ASN A 348 -22.47 -9.88 8.06
C ASN A 348 -23.10 -8.86 9.02
N ASP A 349 -22.32 -8.34 9.97
CA ASP A 349 -22.80 -7.35 10.92
C ASP A 349 -22.78 -5.94 10.32
N LYS A 350 -23.94 -5.41 9.99
CA LYS A 350 -24.10 -4.04 9.43
C LYS A 350 -23.67 -2.92 10.39
N MET A 351 -23.61 -3.19 11.70
CA MET A 351 -23.19 -2.20 12.69
C MET A 351 -21.69 -1.97 12.65
N VAL A 352 -20.91 -2.92 12.12
CA VAL A 352 -19.45 -2.79 11.94
C VAL A 352 -19.08 -1.57 11.08
N GLN A 353 -19.90 -1.23 10.07
CA GLN A 353 -19.68 -0.06 9.23
C GLN A 353 -19.87 1.29 9.95
N LYS A 354 -20.47 1.27 11.14
CA LYS A 354 -20.65 2.48 11.97
C LYS A 354 -19.51 2.69 12.95
N LEU A 355 -18.62 1.68 13.11
CA LEU A 355 -17.43 1.81 13.94
C LEU A 355 -16.50 2.86 13.33
N LYS A 356 -15.97 3.71 14.19
CA LYS A 356 -14.96 4.71 13.84
C LYS A 356 -13.64 4.28 14.46
N ALA A 357 -12.61 4.18 13.65
CA ALA A 357 -11.25 3.90 14.09
C ALA A 357 -10.51 5.16 14.48
#